data_e404130089a7424ff4a02432efc563ff
#
_entry.id   e404130089a7424ff4a02432efc563ff
#
_cell.length_a   1.000
_cell.length_b   1.000
_cell.length_c   1.000
_cell.angle_alpha   90.00
_cell.angle_beta   90.00
_cell.angle_gamma   90.00
#
_symmetry.space_group_name_H-M   'P 1'
#
loop_
_entity.id
_entity.type
_entity.pdbx_description
1 polymer ?
#
loop_
_entity_poly.entity_id
_entity_poly.type
_entity_poly.pdbx_seq_one_letter_code
_entity_poly.pdbx_strand_id
1 'polypeptide(L)'
;MKLAVVISQSNAEQVFTALRFANFARGKNDEVTVFLTAEGVEAVRLDDPRFDVKGQAINFVQQGGTILGCGSCLKLRDLAGSDICATSSMQGLYDLVVESDKVVTF
;
A
#
# COMPACT_ATOMS: atom_id res chain seq x y z
N MET A 1 -14.41 -7.93 6.30
CA MET A 1 -13.26 -8.86 6.36
C MET A 1 -11.96 -8.10 6.50
N LYS A 2 -10.89 -8.80 6.83
CA LYS A 2 -9.55 -8.23 6.81
C LYS A 2 -8.89 -8.55 5.47
N LEU A 3 -8.51 -7.52 4.73
CA LEU A 3 -7.93 -7.64 3.39
C LEU A 3 -6.52 -7.05 3.38
N ALA A 4 -5.57 -7.81 2.89
CA ALA A 4 -4.22 -7.33 2.60
C ALA A 4 -4.06 -7.12 1.10
N VAL A 5 -3.56 -5.95 0.73
CA VAL A 5 -3.21 -5.61 -0.66
C VAL A 5 -1.70 -5.39 -0.70
N VAL A 6 -0.98 -6.26 -1.41
CA VAL A 6 0.49 -6.19 -1.49
C VAL A 6 0.87 -5.63 -2.86
N ILE A 7 1.64 -4.54 -2.86
CA ILE A 7 2.11 -3.89 -4.09
C ILE A 7 3.62 -4.04 -4.16
N SER A 8 4.12 -4.69 -5.21
CA SER A 8 5.55 -5.01 -5.38
C SER A 8 6.19 -4.36 -6.60
N GLN A 9 5.49 -3.44 -7.25
CA GLN A 9 5.98 -2.79 -8.47
C GLN A 9 5.56 -1.31 -8.47
N SER A 10 6.11 -0.52 -9.37
CA SER A 10 5.94 0.94 -9.41
C SER A 10 5.36 1.45 -10.73
N ASN A 11 4.64 0.61 -11.46
CA ASN A 11 3.91 1.06 -12.64
C ASN A 11 2.72 1.92 -12.19
N ALA A 12 2.64 3.16 -12.68
CA ALA A 12 1.65 4.14 -12.19
C ALA A 12 0.21 3.65 -12.36
N GLU A 13 -0.13 3.05 -13.50
CA GLU A 13 -1.48 2.56 -13.74
C GLU A 13 -1.84 1.40 -12.81
N GLN A 14 -0.92 0.45 -12.63
CA GLN A 14 -1.16 -0.71 -11.77
C GLN A 14 -1.27 -0.30 -10.30
N VAL A 15 -0.41 0.60 -9.84
CA VAL A 15 -0.49 1.14 -8.48
C VAL A 15 -1.80 1.90 -8.27
N PHE A 16 -2.17 2.75 -9.23
CA PHE A 16 -3.43 3.48 -9.18
C PHE A 16 -4.62 2.51 -9.08
N THR A 17 -4.61 1.45 -9.88
CA THR A 17 -5.66 0.43 -9.87
C THR A 17 -5.71 -0.30 -8.52
N ALA A 18 -4.55 -0.66 -7.98
CA ALA A 18 -4.46 -1.32 -6.66
C ALA A 18 -5.06 -0.44 -5.55
N LEU A 19 -4.73 0.85 -5.55
CA LEU A 19 -5.25 1.78 -4.55
C LEU A 19 -6.74 2.04 -4.73
N ARG A 20 -7.23 2.09 -5.97
CA ARG A 20 -8.68 2.16 -6.23
C ARG A 20 -9.41 0.94 -5.69
N PHE A 21 -8.84 -0.24 -5.90
CA PHE A 21 -9.38 -1.48 -5.33
C PHE A 21 -9.41 -1.42 -3.81
N ALA A 22 -8.33 -0.98 -3.18
CA ALA A 22 -8.26 -0.82 -1.73
C ALA A 22 -9.31 0.17 -1.21
N ASN A 23 -9.48 1.31 -1.88
CA ASN A 23 -10.49 2.30 -1.54
C ASN A 23 -11.91 1.73 -1.69
N PHE A 24 -12.15 0.96 -2.74
CA PHE A 24 -13.45 0.31 -2.94
C PHE A 24 -13.78 -0.66 -1.79
N ALA A 25 -12.80 -1.46 -1.38
CA ALA A 25 -12.97 -2.39 -0.26
C ALA A 25 -13.25 -1.64 1.05
N ARG A 26 -12.57 -0.51 1.28
CA ARG A 26 -12.89 0.35 2.44
C ARG A 26 -14.34 0.83 2.40
N GLY A 27 -14.85 1.16 1.23
CA GLY A 27 -16.25 1.54 1.04
C GLY A 27 -17.23 0.41 1.36
N LYS A 28 -16.78 -0.84 1.36
CA LYS A 28 -17.53 -2.02 1.80
C LYS A 28 -17.37 -2.31 3.29
N ASN A 29 -16.72 -1.43 4.03
CA ASN A 29 -16.40 -1.57 5.45
C ASN A 29 -15.41 -2.69 5.78
N ASP A 30 -14.60 -3.11 4.80
CA ASP A 30 -13.50 -4.03 5.06
C ASP A 30 -12.36 -3.32 5.78
N GLU A 31 -11.66 -4.03 6.64
CA GLU A 31 -10.40 -3.56 7.21
C GLU A 31 -9.30 -3.85 6.18
N VAL A 32 -8.71 -2.81 5.62
CA VAL A 32 -7.76 -2.94 4.51
C VAL A 32 -6.40 -2.38 4.89
N THR A 33 -5.36 -3.18 4.69
CA THR A 33 -3.97 -2.76 4.80
C THR A 33 -3.28 -2.97 3.47
N VAL A 34 -2.63 -1.92 2.98
CA VAL A 34 -1.77 -1.96 1.81
C VAL A 34 -0.33 -2.11 2.30
N PHE A 35 0.39 -3.11 1.79
CA PHE A 35 1.80 -3.32 2.10
C PHE A 35 2.63 -3.12 0.84
N LEU A 36 3.59 -2.20 0.93
CA LEU A 36 4.49 -1.87 -0.17
C LEU A 36 5.81 -2.60 0.03
N THR A 37 6.25 -3.36 -0.97
CA THR A 37 7.50 -4.11 -0.93
C THR A 37 8.25 -3.99 -2.25
N ALA A 38 9.56 -4.25 -2.25
CA ALA A 38 10.40 -4.11 -3.45
C ALA A 38 10.19 -2.72 -4.07
N GLU A 39 10.04 -2.61 -5.39
CA GLU A 39 9.77 -1.34 -6.07
C GLU A 39 8.47 -0.68 -5.60
N GLY A 40 7.55 -1.45 -5.01
CA GLY A 40 6.29 -0.92 -4.50
C GLY A 40 6.46 0.14 -3.41
N VAL A 41 7.61 0.18 -2.71
CA VAL A 41 7.87 1.23 -1.70
C VAL A 41 7.99 2.63 -2.32
N GLU A 42 8.16 2.73 -3.64
CA GLU A 42 8.16 3.98 -4.37
C GLU A 42 6.75 4.42 -4.80
N ALA A 43 5.75 3.57 -4.58
CA ALA A 43 4.40 3.77 -5.12
C ALA A 43 3.79 5.12 -4.74
N VAL A 44 3.88 5.50 -3.46
CA VAL A 44 3.27 6.76 -2.96
C VAL A 44 4.03 8.01 -3.41
N ARG A 45 5.17 7.85 -4.09
CA ARG A 45 5.98 8.95 -4.62
C ARG A 45 5.79 9.16 -6.12
N LEU A 46 5.00 8.30 -6.77
CA LEU A 46 4.76 8.38 -8.20
C LEU A 46 4.04 9.67 -8.55
N ASP A 47 4.51 10.31 -9.62
CA ASP A 47 3.96 11.57 -10.11
C ASP A 47 3.68 11.43 -11.61
N ASP A 48 2.56 10.78 -11.94
CA ASP A 48 2.10 10.60 -13.32
C ASP A 48 0.81 11.42 -13.50
N PRO A 49 0.78 12.38 -14.45
CA PRO A 49 -0.38 13.23 -14.64
C PRO A 49 -1.66 12.48 -15.06
N ARG A 50 -1.50 11.26 -15.57
CA ARG A 50 -2.64 10.43 -16.00
C ARG A 50 -3.27 9.67 -14.84
N PHE A 51 -2.51 9.40 -13.78
CA PHE A 51 -2.96 8.55 -12.68
C PHE A 51 -2.60 9.20 -11.35
N ASP A 52 -3.59 9.75 -10.67
CA ASP A 52 -3.40 10.45 -9.39
C ASP A 52 -3.21 9.44 -8.25
N VAL A 53 -2.04 8.83 -8.20
CA VAL A 53 -1.68 7.84 -7.18
C VAL A 53 -1.70 8.46 -5.78
N LYS A 54 -1.13 9.66 -5.63
CA LYS A 54 -1.08 10.34 -4.33
C LYS A 54 -2.47 10.62 -3.79
N GLY A 55 -3.38 11.10 -4.64
CA GLY A 55 -4.76 11.36 -4.25
C GLY A 55 -5.47 10.11 -3.78
N GLN A 56 -5.26 8.98 -4.47
CA GLN A 56 -5.83 7.70 -4.05
C GLN A 56 -5.26 7.23 -2.71
N ALA A 57 -3.96 7.38 -2.49
CA ALA A 57 -3.30 6.98 -1.24
C ALA A 57 -3.80 7.83 -0.06
N ILE A 58 -3.87 9.14 -0.24
CA ILE A 58 -4.36 10.06 0.80
C ILE A 58 -5.82 9.72 1.14
N ASN A 59 -6.66 9.55 0.13
CA ASN A 59 -8.06 9.17 0.34
C ASN A 59 -8.18 7.85 1.11
N PHE A 60 -7.36 6.88 0.77
CA PHE A 60 -7.36 5.57 1.43
C PHE A 60 -7.05 5.71 2.94
N VAL A 61 -6.01 6.44 3.29
CA VAL A 61 -5.63 6.66 4.69
C VAL A 61 -6.69 7.48 5.43
N GLN A 62 -7.26 8.51 4.79
CA GLN A 62 -8.32 9.32 5.39
C GLN A 62 -9.58 8.51 5.68
N GLN A 63 -9.84 7.47 4.92
CA GLN A 63 -10.95 6.55 5.17
C GLN A 63 -10.64 5.46 6.19
N GLY A 64 -9.50 5.53 6.86
CA GLY A 64 -9.10 4.57 7.88
C GLY A 64 -8.30 3.38 7.36
N GLY A 65 -7.85 3.41 6.11
CA GLY A 65 -6.93 2.41 5.58
C GLY A 65 -5.51 2.63 6.13
N THR A 66 -4.71 1.57 6.12
CA THR A 66 -3.32 1.60 6.56
C THR A 66 -2.39 1.27 5.40
N ILE A 67 -1.34 2.08 5.22
CA ILE A 67 -0.28 1.81 4.25
C ILE A 67 1.01 1.56 5.01
N LEU A 68 1.64 0.40 4.78
CA LEU A 68 2.91 0.01 5.37
C LEU A 68 3.95 -0.18 4.27
N GLY A 69 5.20 0.17 4.56
CA GLY A 69 6.32 -0.01 3.63
C GLY A 69 7.41 -0.89 4.22
N CYS A 70 7.94 -1.80 3.42
CA CYS A 70 9.06 -2.65 3.81
C CYS A 70 10.29 -1.80 4.15
N GLY A 71 10.77 -1.88 5.39
CA GLY A 71 11.87 -1.05 5.87
C GLY A 71 13.19 -1.28 5.12
N SER A 72 13.55 -2.53 4.84
CA SER A 72 14.76 -2.84 4.08
C SER A 72 14.69 -2.36 2.63
N CYS A 73 13.50 -2.44 2.01
CA CYS A 73 13.30 -1.93 0.64
C CYS A 73 13.40 -0.40 0.58
N LEU A 74 12.85 0.26 1.59
CA LEU A 74 13.00 1.73 1.73
C LEU A 74 14.46 2.12 1.90
N LYS A 75 15.16 1.44 2.81
CA LYS A 75 16.56 1.72 3.12
C LYS A 75 17.46 1.52 1.90
N LEU A 76 17.23 0.47 1.12
CA LEU A 76 17.97 0.20 -0.11
C LEU A 76 17.88 1.37 -1.10
N ARG A 77 16.80 2.14 -1.05
CA ARG A 77 16.53 3.26 -1.95
C ARG A 77 16.73 4.63 -1.31
N ASP A 78 17.33 4.67 -0.11
CA ASP A 78 17.48 5.89 0.67
C ASP A 78 16.14 6.62 0.90
N LEU A 79 15.08 5.85 1.08
CA LEU A 79 13.75 6.37 1.39
C LEU A 79 13.41 6.13 2.86
N ALA A 80 12.52 6.95 3.39
CA ALA A 80 12.01 6.83 4.75
C ALA A 80 10.48 6.69 4.71
N GLY A 81 9.91 6.21 5.81
CA GLY A 81 8.49 6.25 6.01
C GLY A 81 7.96 7.69 6.08
N SER A 82 6.67 7.85 6.00
CA SER A 82 5.98 9.15 6.02
C SER A 82 4.68 9.04 6.81
N ASP A 83 3.94 10.16 6.89
CA ASP A 83 2.64 10.19 7.58
C ASP A 83 1.63 9.22 6.97
N ILE A 84 1.72 8.96 5.66
CA ILE A 84 0.77 8.06 4.97
C ILE A 84 1.32 6.64 4.81
N CYS A 85 2.62 6.42 5.02
CA CYS A 85 3.25 5.11 4.84
C CYS A 85 4.23 4.87 5.98
N ALA A 86 3.81 4.14 7.00
CA ALA A 86 4.67 3.78 8.12
C ALA A 86 5.65 2.67 7.70
N THR A 87 6.84 2.71 8.27
CA THR A 87 7.85 1.67 8.06
C THR A 87 7.46 0.38 8.77
N SER A 88 7.57 -0.74 8.09
CA SER A 88 7.31 -2.07 8.63
C SER A 88 8.49 -3.01 8.36
N SER A 89 8.27 -4.30 8.51
CA SER A 89 9.31 -5.32 8.45
C SER A 89 8.78 -6.59 7.78
N MET A 90 9.67 -7.56 7.55
CA MET A 90 9.26 -8.89 7.08
C MET A 90 8.31 -9.56 8.09
N GLN A 91 8.55 -9.38 9.40
CA GLN A 91 7.62 -9.87 10.42
C GLN A 91 6.26 -9.21 10.28
N GLY A 92 6.23 -7.91 10.02
CA GLY A 92 4.97 -7.19 9.80
C GLY A 92 4.21 -7.70 8.58
N LEU A 93 4.89 -8.02 7.50
CA LEU A 93 4.27 -8.62 6.31
C LEU A 93 3.72 -10.01 6.63
N TYR A 94 4.51 -10.83 7.31
CA TYR A 94 4.07 -12.17 7.71
C TYR A 94 2.81 -12.11 8.58
N ASP A 95 2.82 -11.27 9.60
CA ASP A 95 1.67 -11.10 10.49
C ASP A 95 0.44 -10.65 9.73
N LEU A 96 0.60 -9.70 8.80
CA LEU A 96 -0.50 -9.21 7.97
C LEU A 96 -1.11 -10.34 7.13
N VAL A 97 -0.28 -11.17 6.52
CA VAL A 97 -0.74 -12.30 5.71
C VAL A 97 -1.50 -13.32 6.57
N VAL A 98 -0.96 -13.65 7.74
CA VAL A 98 -1.57 -14.63 8.66
C VAL A 98 -2.91 -14.14 9.19
N GLU A 99 -3.03 -12.86 9.50
CA GLU A 99 -4.22 -12.28 10.10
C GLU A 99 -5.30 -11.90 9.09
N SER A 100 -4.97 -11.84 7.79
CA SER A 100 -5.90 -11.44 6.76
C SER A 100 -6.78 -12.59 6.29
N ASP A 101 -8.03 -12.28 5.98
CA ASP A 101 -8.96 -13.24 5.36
C ASP A 101 -8.59 -13.50 3.91
N LYS A 102 -8.16 -12.44 3.20
CA LYS A 102 -7.74 -12.51 1.80
C LYS A 102 -6.49 -11.67 1.60
N VAL A 103 -5.63 -12.11 0.68
CA VAL A 103 -4.44 -11.39 0.25
C VAL A 103 -4.49 -11.23 -1.27
N VAL A 104 -4.39 -10.00 -1.74
CA VAL A 104 -4.38 -9.68 -3.17
C VAL A 104 -3.04 -8.99 -3.48
N THR A 105 -2.40 -9.40 -4.56
CA THR A 105 -1.10 -8.85 -4.95
C THR A 105 -1.18 -8.11 -6.29
N PHE A 106 -0.45 -7.04 -6.36
CA PHE A 106 -0.31 -6.22 -7.58
C PHE A 106 1.15 -5.98 -7.94
#